data_ce5f1346ce0e43c9037a20657760424f
#
_entry.id   ce5f1346ce0e43c9037a20657760424f
#
_cell.length_a   1.000
_cell.length_b   1.000
_cell.length_c   1.000
_cell.angle_alpha   90.00
_cell.angle_beta   90.00
_cell.angle_gamma   90.00
#
_symmetry.space_group_name_H-M   'P 1'
#
loop_
_entity.id
_entity.type
_entity.pdbx_description
1 polymer ?
#
loop_
_entity_poly.entity_id
_entity_poly.type
_entity_poly.pdbx_seq_one_letter_code
_entity_poly.pdbx_strand_id
1 'polypeptide(L)'
;MDTAASEAQLVAAAEGAEKLLAVLEGAPRHRALRGFAESSNSGDSRAMFDSSPMIGLGNPVAPPLRLSVVDDHVEGSVVFGTAYEGPPGHVHGGFVAAAFDELLGMAQSLTGNPGMTGSLTVRYRKPTPLHREIRFFGKVDRVEGRKTFTSGTLFDGETLCAEAEGLFISIDLERMRQLAAARPG
;
A
#
# COMPACT_ATOMS: atom_id res chain seq x y z
N MET A 1 3.49 -21.21 -0.57
CA MET A 1 4.10 -22.23 0.34
C MET A 1 3.59 -23.57 -0.12
N ASP A 2 4.43 -24.29 -0.91
CA ASP A 2 4.12 -25.67 -1.25
C ASP A 2 4.30 -26.50 0.02
N THR A 3 3.20 -26.79 0.69
CA THR A 3 3.22 -27.64 1.87
C THR A 3 2.85 -29.07 1.44
N ALA A 4 3.68 -30.04 1.80
CA ALA A 4 3.37 -31.46 1.68
C ALA A 4 2.43 -31.93 2.83
N ALA A 5 1.67 -31.02 3.43
CA ALA A 5 0.76 -31.33 4.51
C ALA A 5 -0.35 -32.28 4.02
N SER A 6 -0.66 -33.30 4.82
CA SER A 6 -1.80 -34.17 4.56
C SER A 6 -3.12 -33.43 4.72
N GLU A 7 -4.19 -33.95 4.12
CA GLU A 7 -5.54 -33.39 4.27
C GLU A 7 -5.93 -33.22 5.75
N ALA A 8 -5.63 -34.20 6.58
CA ALA A 8 -5.89 -34.14 8.03
C ALA A 8 -5.15 -32.99 8.72
N GLN A 9 -3.91 -32.69 8.31
CA GLN A 9 -3.15 -31.56 8.83
C GLN A 9 -3.73 -30.20 8.37
N LEU A 10 -4.21 -30.13 7.12
CA LEU A 10 -4.86 -28.92 6.60
C LEU A 10 -6.20 -28.66 7.32
N VAL A 11 -7.00 -29.69 7.55
CA VAL A 11 -8.26 -29.59 8.32
C VAL A 11 -7.98 -29.12 9.75
N ALA A 12 -7.01 -29.74 10.45
CA ALA A 12 -6.66 -29.35 11.81
C ALA A 12 -6.12 -27.89 11.88
N ALA A 13 -5.38 -27.45 10.87
CA ALA A 13 -4.91 -26.06 10.79
C ALA A 13 -6.08 -25.08 10.58
N ALA A 14 -7.03 -25.41 9.71
CA ALA A 14 -8.23 -24.60 9.49
C ALA A 14 -9.07 -24.47 10.76
N GLU A 15 -9.36 -25.58 11.45
CA GLU A 15 -10.08 -25.58 12.74
C GLU A 15 -9.37 -24.76 13.82
N GLY A 16 -8.03 -24.82 13.85
CA GLY A 16 -7.22 -24.00 14.75
C GLY A 16 -7.35 -22.50 14.46
N ALA A 17 -7.35 -22.15 13.19
CA ALA A 17 -7.55 -20.75 12.75
C ALA A 17 -8.96 -20.25 13.06
N GLU A 18 -10.00 -21.05 12.87
CA GLU A 18 -11.38 -20.72 13.21
C GLU A 18 -11.56 -20.48 14.72
N LYS A 19 -10.95 -21.31 15.57
CA LYS A 19 -10.97 -21.13 17.02
C LYS A 19 -10.29 -19.82 17.43
N LEU A 20 -9.15 -19.49 16.81
CA LEU A 20 -8.44 -18.23 17.06
C LEU A 20 -9.29 -17.02 16.60
N LEU A 21 -9.93 -17.11 15.45
CA LEU A 21 -10.82 -16.07 14.93
C LEU A 21 -11.98 -15.81 15.89
N ALA A 22 -12.62 -16.87 16.40
CA ALA A 22 -13.73 -16.76 17.35
C ALA A 22 -13.34 -16.00 18.63
N VAL A 23 -12.14 -16.21 19.14
CA VAL A 23 -11.60 -15.46 20.30
C VAL A 23 -11.45 -13.98 19.97
N LEU A 24 -10.94 -13.65 18.77
CA LEU A 24 -10.73 -12.27 18.32
C LEU A 24 -12.05 -11.56 18.00
N GLU A 25 -13.05 -12.27 17.47
CA GLU A 25 -14.38 -11.72 17.18
C GLU A 25 -15.13 -11.31 18.44
N GLY A 26 -14.92 -12.01 19.55
CA GLY A 26 -15.48 -11.68 20.86
C GLY A 26 -14.80 -10.49 21.55
N ALA A 27 -13.66 -10.04 21.07
CA ALA A 27 -12.96 -8.90 21.63
C ALA A 27 -13.59 -7.57 21.20
N PRO A 28 -13.58 -6.54 22.08
CA PRO A 28 -14.04 -5.20 21.69
C PRO A 28 -13.28 -4.71 20.47
N ARG A 29 -13.98 -4.45 19.38
CA ARG A 29 -13.37 -3.85 18.18
C ARG A 29 -13.17 -2.37 18.45
N HIS A 30 -11.98 -1.99 18.89
CA HIS A 30 -11.59 -0.59 18.87
C HIS A 30 -11.42 -0.16 17.41
N ARG A 31 -12.46 0.43 16.84
CA ARG A 31 -12.34 1.23 15.62
C ARG A 31 -11.65 2.56 15.95
N ALA A 32 -10.41 2.50 16.44
CA ALA A 32 -9.63 3.71 16.59
C ALA A 32 -9.36 4.28 15.20
N LEU A 33 -9.86 5.51 14.96
CA LEU A 33 -9.46 6.43 13.89
C LEU A 33 -9.08 5.75 12.55
N ARG A 34 -10.07 5.21 11.83
CA ARG A 34 -9.83 4.46 10.58
C ARG A 34 -10.12 5.25 9.31
N GLY A 35 -10.39 6.53 9.42
CA GLY A 35 -10.60 7.40 8.28
C GLY A 35 -9.36 8.23 7.97
N PHE A 36 -9.05 8.43 6.70
CA PHE A 36 -8.03 9.38 6.26
C PHE A 36 -8.22 10.77 6.91
N ALA A 37 -9.49 11.25 6.99
CA ALA A 37 -9.83 12.52 7.62
C ALA A 37 -9.63 12.53 9.15
N GLU A 38 -9.88 11.42 9.82
CA GLU A 38 -9.72 11.29 11.27
C GLU A 38 -8.24 11.22 11.67
N SER A 39 -7.43 10.51 10.89
CA SER A 39 -6.00 10.41 11.12
C SER A 39 -5.25 11.70 10.82
N SER A 40 -5.64 12.43 9.78
CA SER A 40 -5.06 13.73 9.47
C SER A 40 -5.41 14.79 10.54
N ASN A 41 -6.54 14.65 11.22
CA ASN A 41 -6.94 15.54 12.33
C ASN A 41 -6.27 15.16 13.67
N SER A 42 -5.83 13.92 13.85
CA SER A 42 -5.16 13.47 15.08
C SER A 42 -3.69 13.87 15.16
N GLY A 43 -3.12 14.33 14.06
CA GLY A 43 -1.66 14.60 13.96
C GLY A 43 -0.79 13.34 13.98
N ASP A 44 -1.40 12.16 14.07
CA ASP A 44 -0.70 10.86 14.02
C ASP A 44 -0.83 10.23 12.63
N SER A 45 0.17 10.50 11.80
CA SER A 45 0.25 9.93 10.45
C SER A 45 0.36 8.39 10.45
N ARG A 46 0.81 7.77 11.54
CA ARG A 46 0.93 6.29 11.64
C ARG A 46 -0.44 5.63 11.70
N ALA A 47 -1.37 6.17 12.48
CA ALA A 47 -2.73 5.63 12.57
C ALA A 47 -3.46 5.62 11.21
N MET A 48 -3.08 6.50 10.30
CA MET A 48 -3.61 6.56 8.94
C MET A 48 -3.25 5.33 8.11
N PHE A 49 -2.08 4.78 8.33
CA PHE A 49 -1.49 3.74 7.50
C PHE A 49 -1.59 2.33 8.10
N ASP A 50 -1.87 2.17 9.40
CA ASP A 50 -1.87 0.86 10.07
C ASP A 50 -2.85 -0.16 9.47
N SER A 51 -3.89 0.28 8.79
CA SER A 51 -4.88 -0.58 8.11
C SER A 51 -4.77 -0.54 6.59
N SER A 52 -3.76 0.14 6.03
CA SER A 52 -3.55 0.19 4.57
C SER A 52 -3.36 -1.21 4.01
N PRO A 53 -3.93 -1.52 2.83
CA PRO A 53 -3.71 -2.81 2.16
C PRO A 53 -2.27 -3.03 1.70
N MET A 54 -1.45 -1.96 1.64
CA MET A 54 -0.09 -2.04 1.09
C MET A 54 1.01 -1.73 2.10
N ILE A 55 0.76 -0.84 3.08
CA ILE A 55 1.76 -0.39 4.05
C ILE A 55 1.32 -0.59 5.50
N GLY A 56 0.13 -1.16 5.72
CA GLY A 56 -0.46 -1.29 7.05
C GLY A 56 0.21 -2.36 7.90
N LEU A 57 0.85 -1.97 9.00
CA LEU A 57 1.44 -2.90 9.95
C LEU A 57 0.41 -3.78 10.65
N GLY A 58 -0.84 -3.31 10.75
CA GLY A 58 -1.97 -4.07 11.29
C GLY A 58 -2.67 -4.96 10.28
N ASN A 59 -2.27 -4.96 9.01
CA ASN A 59 -2.84 -5.77 7.97
C ASN A 59 -1.91 -6.95 7.59
N PRO A 60 -2.24 -8.19 7.95
CA PRO A 60 -1.37 -9.34 7.69
C PRO A 60 -1.20 -9.67 6.19
N VAL A 61 -2.03 -9.10 5.33
CA VAL A 61 -1.95 -9.27 3.87
C VAL A 61 -1.11 -8.17 3.21
N ALA A 62 -0.84 -7.06 3.92
CA ALA A 62 -0.02 -5.98 3.36
C ALA A 62 1.41 -6.46 3.15
N PRO A 63 2.04 -6.16 1.99
CA PRO A 63 3.47 -6.35 1.86
C PRO A 63 4.21 -5.44 2.86
N PRO A 64 5.39 -5.83 3.34
CA PRO A 64 6.13 -5.04 4.31
C PRO A 64 6.81 -3.82 3.66
N LEU A 65 6.04 -3.06 2.87
CA LEU A 65 6.50 -1.85 2.18
C LEU A 65 6.69 -0.73 3.21
N ARG A 66 7.89 -0.17 3.22
CA ARG A 66 8.26 0.97 4.05
C ARG A 66 8.46 2.17 3.15
N LEU A 67 7.81 3.29 3.50
CA LEU A 67 7.93 4.54 2.79
C LEU A 67 8.47 5.61 3.74
N SER A 68 9.32 6.48 3.24
CA SER A 68 9.88 7.63 3.96
C SER A 68 9.96 8.84 3.04
N VAL A 69 9.67 10.00 3.61
CA VAL A 69 9.89 11.29 2.93
C VAL A 69 11.36 11.69 3.14
N VAL A 70 12.02 11.99 2.04
CA VAL A 70 13.41 12.47 2.02
C VAL A 70 13.42 13.77 1.19
N ASP A 71 13.61 14.88 1.85
CA ASP A 71 13.54 16.22 1.25
C ASP A 71 12.24 16.46 0.48
N ASP A 72 12.28 16.45 -0.85
CA ASP A 72 11.16 16.73 -1.76
C ASP A 72 10.62 15.47 -2.48
N HIS A 73 11.06 14.30 -2.08
CA HIS A 73 10.66 13.03 -2.70
C HIS A 73 10.36 11.96 -1.65
N VAL A 74 9.85 10.82 -2.13
CA VAL A 74 9.57 9.64 -1.30
C VAL A 74 10.45 8.49 -1.73
N GLU A 75 11.10 7.87 -0.76
CA GLU A 75 11.80 6.61 -0.93
C GLU A 75 10.99 5.46 -0.32
N GLY A 76 11.09 4.29 -0.94
CA GLY A 76 10.45 3.10 -0.45
C GLY A 76 11.35 1.87 -0.53
N SER A 77 11.14 0.91 0.37
CA SER A 77 11.77 -0.39 0.30
C SER A 77 10.83 -1.51 0.71
N VAL A 78 10.99 -2.68 0.10
CA VAL A 78 10.20 -3.88 0.41
C VAL A 78 10.96 -5.15 0.01
N VAL A 79 10.72 -6.22 0.76
CA VAL A 79 11.06 -7.58 0.33
C VAL A 79 9.75 -8.34 0.13
N PHE A 80 9.35 -8.53 -1.12
CA PHE A 80 8.16 -9.32 -1.44
C PHE A 80 8.44 -10.82 -1.21
N GLY A 81 7.62 -11.45 -0.36
CA GLY A 81 7.65 -12.88 -0.13
C GLY A 81 6.79 -13.65 -1.13
N THR A 82 6.74 -14.98 -0.99
CA THR A 82 6.00 -15.90 -1.87
C THR A 82 4.49 -15.59 -1.97
N ALA A 83 3.89 -14.98 -0.95
CA ALA A 83 2.47 -14.57 -0.98
C ALA A 83 2.13 -13.57 -2.09
N TYR A 84 3.13 -12.90 -2.65
CA TYR A 84 2.99 -11.89 -3.70
C TYR A 84 3.44 -12.40 -5.08
N GLU A 85 3.67 -13.71 -5.21
CA GLU A 85 4.13 -14.33 -6.46
C GLU A 85 3.08 -14.23 -7.58
N GLY A 86 3.54 -13.88 -8.77
CA GLY A 86 2.80 -13.96 -10.02
C GLY A 86 3.48 -14.99 -10.95
N PRO A 87 4.32 -14.57 -11.91
CA PRO A 87 5.16 -15.50 -12.64
C PRO A 87 6.18 -16.16 -11.70
N PRO A 88 6.60 -17.42 -11.96
CA PRO A 88 7.53 -18.14 -11.08
C PRO A 88 8.75 -17.31 -10.68
N GLY A 89 8.97 -17.15 -9.37
CA GLY A 89 10.09 -16.40 -8.80
C GLY A 89 9.96 -14.87 -8.86
N HIS A 90 8.81 -14.33 -9.34
CA HIS A 90 8.65 -12.90 -9.54
C HIS A 90 7.34 -12.38 -8.93
N VAL A 91 7.35 -11.10 -8.56
CA VAL A 91 6.22 -10.39 -7.99
C VAL A 91 5.10 -10.24 -9.02
N HIS A 92 3.86 -10.48 -8.60
CA HIS A 92 2.68 -10.21 -9.42
C HIS A 92 2.58 -8.71 -9.74
N GLY A 93 2.39 -8.37 -11.02
CA GLY A 93 2.39 -6.99 -11.49
C GLY A 93 1.35 -6.09 -10.79
N GLY A 94 0.26 -6.65 -10.32
CA GLY A 94 -0.74 -5.92 -9.54
C GLY A 94 -0.19 -5.40 -8.20
N PHE A 95 0.68 -6.15 -7.51
CA PHE A 95 1.33 -5.69 -6.28
C PHE A 95 2.37 -4.61 -6.57
N VAL A 96 3.08 -4.70 -7.69
CA VAL A 96 3.99 -3.64 -8.15
C VAL A 96 3.20 -2.35 -8.42
N ALA A 97 2.07 -2.44 -9.11
CA ALA A 97 1.22 -1.29 -9.39
C ALA A 97 0.64 -0.67 -8.10
N ALA A 98 0.15 -1.50 -7.17
CA ALA A 98 -0.38 -1.05 -5.91
C ALA A 98 0.70 -0.39 -5.02
N ALA A 99 1.94 -0.90 -5.04
CA ALA A 99 3.07 -0.26 -4.35
C ALA A 99 3.41 1.11 -4.94
N PHE A 100 3.31 1.27 -6.27
CA PHE A 100 3.45 2.59 -6.91
C PHE A 100 2.31 3.54 -6.53
N ASP A 101 1.08 3.06 -6.41
CA ASP A 101 -0.04 3.91 -5.99
C ASP A 101 0.19 4.49 -4.59
N GLU A 102 0.64 3.69 -3.64
CA GLU A 102 1.00 4.15 -2.29
C GLU A 102 2.18 5.14 -2.31
N LEU A 103 3.25 4.80 -3.03
CA LEU A 103 4.44 5.66 -3.15
C LEU A 103 4.08 7.04 -3.73
N LEU A 104 3.37 7.06 -4.85
CA LEU A 104 3.00 8.28 -5.56
C LEU A 104 1.90 9.04 -4.83
N GLY A 105 1.01 8.33 -4.12
CA GLY A 105 0.05 8.91 -3.20
C GLY A 105 0.70 9.64 -2.03
N MET A 106 1.77 9.08 -1.47
CA MET A 106 2.58 9.76 -0.46
C MET A 106 3.33 10.96 -1.06
N ALA A 107 3.94 10.81 -2.24
CA ALA A 107 4.64 11.90 -2.90
C ALA A 107 3.71 13.09 -3.20
N GLN A 108 2.51 12.84 -3.74
CA GLN A 108 1.54 13.91 -4.02
C GLN A 108 1.11 14.64 -2.75
N SER A 109 1.09 13.98 -1.59
CA SER A 109 0.70 14.60 -0.32
C SER A 109 1.68 15.69 0.14
N LEU A 110 2.93 15.67 -0.35
CA LEU A 110 3.94 16.70 -0.08
C LEU A 110 3.53 18.09 -0.63
N THR A 111 2.60 18.14 -1.58
CA THR A 111 2.04 19.40 -2.08
C THR A 111 1.14 20.12 -1.06
N GLY A 112 0.77 19.48 0.05
CA GLY A 112 -0.21 19.97 1.01
C GLY A 112 -1.67 19.90 0.54
N ASN A 113 -1.91 19.38 -0.67
CA ASN A 113 -3.24 19.25 -1.26
C ASN A 113 -3.58 17.76 -1.45
N PRO A 114 -4.23 17.11 -0.46
CA PRO A 114 -4.55 15.69 -0.57
C PRO A 114 -5.47 15.44 -1.76
N GLY A 115 -5.20 14.35 -2.48
CA GLY A 115 -5.94 13.98 -3.68
C GLY A 115 -6.19 12.48 -3.74
N MET A 116 -7.04 12.08 -4.68
CA MET A 116 -7.28 10.69 -5.04
C MET A 116 -6.65 10.39 -6.39
N THR A 117 -6.22 9.14 -6.56
CA THR A 117 -5.68 8.63 -7.82
C THR A 117 -6.73 8.73 -8.92
N GLY A 118 -6.47 9.56 -9.92
CA GLY A 118 -7.29 9.69 -11.11
C GLY A 118 -6.84 8.74 -12.21
N SER A 119 -5.52 8.54 -12.34
CA SER A 119 -4.94 7.50 -13.20
C SER A 119 -3.55 7.11 -12.72
N LEU A 120 -3.19 5.86 -12.96
CA LEU A 120 -1.87 5.31 -12.73
C LEU A 120 -1.46 4.52 -13.98
N THR A 121 -0.31 4.85 -14.54
CA THR A 121 0.29 4.13 -15.66
C THR A 121 1.59 3.49 -15.21
N VAL A 122 1.70 2.17 -15.33
CA VAL A 122 2.91 1.42 -14.95
C VAL A 122 3.52 0.80 -16.21
N ARG A 123 4.81 1.02 -16.39
CA ARG A 123 5.62 0.41 -17.45
C ARG A 123 6.58 -0.60 -16.83
N TYR A 124 6.34 -1.87 -17.06
CA TYR A 124 7.21 -2.96 -16.59
C TYR A 124 8.38 -3.13 -17.56
N ARG A 125 9.60 -2.93 -17.07
CA ARG A 125 10.83 -3.01 -17.87
C ARG A 125 11.49 -4.38 -17.75
N LYS A 126 11.53 -4.92 -16.51
CA LYS A 126 12.04 -6.24 -16.19
C LYS A 126 11.17 -6.88 -15.09
N PRO A 127 11.12 -8.21 -15.00
CA PRO A 127 10.44 -8.88 -13.89
C PRO A 127 11.03 -8.44 -12.55
N THR A 128 10.17 -8.15 -11.58
CA THR A 128 10.59 -7.80 -10.21
C THR A 128 10.78 -9.09 -9.42
N PRO A 129 11.97 -9.42 -8.90
CA PRO A 129 12.21 -10.69 -8.22
C PRO A 129 11.59 -10.73 -6.83
N LEU A 130 11.20 -11.92 -6.37
CA LEU A 130 10.85 -12.21 -4.99
C LEU A 130 12.11 -12.32 -4.10
N HIS A 131 11.90 -12.19 -2.79
CA HIS A 131 12.91 -12.42 -1.75
C HIS A 131 14.18 -11.57 -1.87
N ARG A 132 14.08 -10.45 -2.59
CA ARG A 132 15.15 -9.45 -2.71
C ARG A 132 14.64 -8.09 -2.26
N GLU A 133 15.56 -7.25 -1.78
CA GLU A 133 15.21 -5.88 -1.46
C GLU A 133 14.95 -5.08 -2.74
N ILE A 134 13.74 -4.58 -2.85
CA ILE A 134 13.29 -3.74 -3.95
C ILE A 134 13.20 -2.31 -3.44
N ARG A 135 13.75 -1.35 -4.19
CA ARG A 135 13.72 0.07 -3.84
C ARG A 135 12.84 0.86 -4.78
N PHE A 136 12.14 1.83 -4.22
CA PHE A 136 11.25 2.74 -4.94
C PHE A 136 11.68 4.18 -4.73
N PHE A 137 11.47 5.00 -5.75
CA PHE A 137 11.62 6.45 -5.70
C PHE A 137 10.40 7.09 -6.32
N GLY A 138 9.80 8.07 -5.65
CA GLY A 138 8.62 8.77 -6.14
C GLY A 138 8.69 10.26 -5.86
N LYS A 139 8.28 11.08 -6.81
CA LYS A 139 8.29 12.54 -6.70
C LYS A 139 7.09 13.18 -7.37
N VAL A 140 6.86 14.44 -7.02
CA VAL A 140 5.96 15.33 -7.76
C VAL A 140 6.71 15.92 -8.94
N ASP A 141 6.14 15.81 -10.14
CA ASP A 141 6.70 16.44 -11.33
C ASP A 141 6.15 17.85 -11.52
N ARG A 142 4.85 18.05 -11.30
CA ARG A 142 4.17 19.36 -11.41
C ARG A 142 2.76 19.33 -10.81
N VAL A 143 2.26 20.54 -10.50
CA VAL A 143 0.88 20.77 -10.05
C VAL A 143 0.19 21.74 -11.02
N GLU A 144 -1.00 21.38 -11.47
CA GLU A 144 -1.83 22.18 -12.38
C GLU A 144 -3.26 22.29 -11.81
N GLY A 145 -3.54 23.37 -11.09
CA GLY A 145 -4.81 23.55 -10.40
C GLY A 145 -5.09 22.41 -9.41
N ARG A 146 -6.10 21.61 -9.69
CA ARG A 146 -6.46 20.42 -8.87
C ARG A 146 -5.70 19.14 -9.24
N LYS A 147 -4.84 19.18 -10.26
CA LYS A 147 -4.14 18.01 -10.77
C LYS A 147 -2.70 18.03 -10.27
N THR A 148 -2.28 16.95 -9.64
CA THR A 148 -0.89 16.69 -9.27
C THR A 148 -0.38 15.51 -10.11
N PHE A 149 0.69 15.76 -10.84
CA PHE A 149 1.37 14.74 -11.66
C PHE A 149 2.60 14.27 -10.91
N THR A 150 2.77 12.97 -10.85
CA THR A 150 3.85 12.31 -10.13
C THR A 150 4.51 11.27 -11.00
N SER A 151 5.76 10.98 -10.72
CA SER A 151 6.49 9.87 -11.35
C SER A 151 7.26 9.07 -10.33
N GLY A 152 7.52 7.80 -10.64
CA GLY A 152 8.29 6.92 -9.78
C GLY A 152 9.00 5.82 -10.54
N THR A 153 10.01 5.25 -9.88
CA THR A 153 10.84 4.15 -10.39
C THR A 153 10.99 3.06 -9.36
N LEU A 154 11.19 1.83 -9.83
CA LEU A 154 11.39 0.64 -9.01
C LEU A 154 12.67 -0.08 -9.46
N PHE A 155 13.53 -0.39 -8.50
CA PHE A 155 14.82 -1.01 -8.76
C PHE A 155 15.04 -2.30 -7.94
N ASP A 156 15.66 -3.28 -8.60
CA ASP A 156 16.36 -4.40 -7.98
C ASP A 156 17.88 -4.14 -8.09
N GLY A 157 18.50 -3.71 -7.01
CA GLY A 157 19.87 -3.20 -7.02
C GLY A 157 19.99 -2.00 -7.97
N GLU A 158 20.75 -2.13 -9.05
CA GLU A 158 20.91 -1.13 -10.11
C GLU A 158 19.96 -1.36 -11.31
N THR A 159 19.20 -2.43 -11.28
CA THR A 159 18.31 -2.80 -12.38
C THR A 159 16.97 -2.08 -12.26
N LEU A 160 16.63 -1.25 -13.23
CA LEU A 160 15.30 -0.65 -13.36
C LEU A 160 14.30 -1.75 -13.77
N CYS A 161 13.37 -2.09 -12.85
CA CYS A 161 12.33 -3.09 -13.10
C CYS A 161 11.02 -2.48 -13.58
N ALA A 162 10.62 -1.33 -13.05
CA ALA A 162 9.41 -0.66 -13.48
C ALA A 162 9.48 0.86 -13.27
N GLU A 163 8.62 1.57 -14.01
CA GLU A 163 8.39 3.01 -13.90
C GLU A 163 6.88 3.26 -13.83
N ALA A 164 6.49 4.32 -13.13
CA ALA A 164 5.09 4.71 -13.05
C ALA A 164 4.89 6.22 -13.19
N GLU A 165 3.76 6.60 -13.76
CA GLU A 165 3.25 7.97 -13.81
C GLU A 165 1.88 7.99 -13.16
N GLY A 166 1.66 8.89 -12.20
CA GLY A 166 0.40 9.08 -11.49
C GLY A 166 -0.21 10.45 -11.75
N LEU A 167 -1.52 10.49 -11.91
CA LEU A 167 -2.31 11.70 -11.86
C LEU A 167 -3.22 11.62 -10.63
N PHE A 168 -3.08 12.57 -9.73
CA PHE A 168 -3.94 12.73 -8.54
C PHE A 168 -4.81 13.97 -8.69
N ILE A 169 -6.06 13.85 -8.24
CA ILE A 169 -7.02 14.93 -8.27
C ILE A 169 -7.32 15.37 -6.84
N SER A 170 -6.96 16.60 -6.50
CA SER A 170 -7.22 17.14 -5.17
C SER A 170 -8.71 17.18 -4.86
N ILE A 171 -9.06 16.73 -3.66
CA ILE A 171 -10.42 16.69 -3.14
C ILE A 171 -10.54 17.72 -2.04
N ASP A 172 -11.69 18.39 -2.01
CA ASP A 172 -12.07 19.26 -0.91
C ASP A 172 -12.16 18.45 0.39
N LEU A 173 -11.52 18.92 1.45
CA LEU A 173 -11.52 18.29 2.77
C LEU A 173 -12.93 18.04 3.31
N GLU A 174 -13.88 18.94 3.03
CA GLU A 174 -15.28 18.77 3.43
C GLU A 174 -15.92 17.57 2.73
N ARG A 175 -15.66 17.40 1.43
CA ARG A 175 -16.13 16.24 0.68
C ARG A 175 -15.47 14.94 1.15
N MET A 176 -14.21 14.99 1.59
CA MET A 176 -13.54 13.82 2.20
C MET A 176 -14.20 13.42 3.52
N ARG A 177 -14.55 14.39 4.38
CA ARG A 177 -15.29 14.15 5.62
C ARG A 177 -16.65 13.52 5.37
N GLN A 178 -17.38 14.01 4.38
CA GLN A 178 -18.68 13.44 3.98
C GLN A 178 -18.55 11.99 3.49
N LEU A 179 -17.53 11.67 2.71
CA LEU A 179 -17.23 10.29 2.26
C LEU A 179 -16.86 9.38 3.45
N ALA A 180 -16.12 9.89 4.42
CA ALA A 180 -15.76 9.13 5.62
C ALA A 180 -16.99 8.86 6.51
N ALA A 181 -17.89 9.85 6.66
CA ALA A 181 -19.13 9.72 7.43
C ALA A 181 -20.17 8.78 6.79
N ALA A 182 -20.14 8.62 5.47
CA ALA A 182 -21.06 7.75 4.72
C ALA A 182 -20.63 6.28 4.68
N ARG A 183 -19.54 5.90 5.36
CA ARG A 183 -19.12 4.49 5.41
C ARG A 183 -20.14 3.65 6.17
N PRO A 184 -20.66 2.55 5.57
CA PRO A 184 -21.41 1.56 6.32
C PRO A 184 -20.52 0.96 7.40
N GLY A 185 -21.08 0.77 8.58
CA GLY A 185 -20.41 0.26 9.77
C GLY A 185 -19.91 -1.19 9.65
#